data_b8ce8ce6a3ee872eb2820a28d387622f
#
_entry.id   b8ce8ce6a3ee872eb2820a28d387622f
#
_cell.length_a   1.000
_cell.length_b   1.000
_cell.length_c   1.000
_cell.angle_alpha   90.00
_cell.angle_beta   90.00
_cell.angle_gamma   90.00
#
_symmetry.space_group_name_H-M   'P 1'
#
loop_
_entity.id
_entity.type
_entity.pdbx_description
1 polymer ?
#
loop_
_entity_poly.entity_id
_entity_poly.type
_entity_poly.pdbx_seq_one_letter_code
_entity_poly.pdbx_strand_id
1 'polypeptide(L)'
;MAFRPLVATAIFAASLAVSPALAQSSSPITGLDALREWNLVVLGNLESSSEVEGRTFVGGNLSGNSSNYAIRPLAQSTSGQPGLTVVGDVNGGHKNLNNGSGAVVGGNVNSGFNLNGAAQTVKVGGTISNTNVNQNKVLSGLGNSDPAFVVGLQQQKEQLVSSLDRLSFDMGTLTSNSQFAVQGNRGVFTAKPNADGLAVFEISSADLDKIGEIQFALNGAETVVVNVSGRNILLNDNFIGGTNNLGEHVIWNFPDAENIRVTTAWGGSILAPSADAETGNYIQGSAVFGNLKQNGEMHIGTYKGGNIGTPGGGSSSGGSSSGGDPVPIPEPGLWGLFALGVGGLIYARRFRRRRDG
;
A
#
# COMPACT_ATOMS: atom_id res chain seq x y z
N MET A 1 36.35 -3.82 79.97
CA MET A 1 36.68 -3.93 78.54
C MET A 1 35.55 -4.52 77.83
N ALA A 2 34.79 -3.71 77.07
CA ALA A 2 33.59 -4.17 76.36
C ALA A 2 33.90 -4.07 74.88
N PHE A 3 33.87 -5.19 74.19
CA PHE A 3 33.96 -5.29 72.73
C PHE A 3 32.62 -4.97 72.06
N ARG A 4 32.60 -3.99 71.18
CA ARG A 4 31.48 -3.72 70.29
C ARG A 4 31.71 -4.41 68.91
N PRO A 5 30.76 -5.13 68.33
CA PRO A 5 30.92 -5.62 66.97
C PRO A 5 30.55 -4.56 65.95
N LEU A 6 31.39 -4.42 64.91
CA LEU A 6 31.13 -3.62 63.73
C LEU A 6 30.15 -4.39 62.80
N VAL A 7 29.00 -3.79 62.51
CA VAL A 7 28.07 -4.30 61.47
C VAL A 7 28.45 -3.62 60.13
N ALA A 8 28.95 -4.41 59.20
CA ALA A 8 29.18 -3.96 57.83
C ALA A 8 27.90 -4.12 57.00
N THR A 9 27.30 -3.01 56.60
CA THR A 9 26.14 -2.98 55.70
C THR A 9 26.63 -3.07 54.27
N ALA A 10 26.37 -4.20 53.60
CA ALA A 10 26.64 -4.36 52.16
C ALA A 10 25.48 -3.74 51.35
N ILE A 11 25.76 -2.68 50.57
CA ILE A 11 24.82 -2.07 49.64
C ILE A 11 24.90 -2.86 48.33
N PHE A 12 23.82 -3.63 48.02
CA PHE A 12 23.65 -4.26 46.69
C PHE A 12 23.12 -3.21 45.73
N ALA A 13 23.92 -2.76 44.80
CA ALA A 13 23.48 -1.95 43.68
C ALA A 13 22.87 -2.88 42.59
N ALA A 14 21.54 -2.94 42.53
CA ALA A 14 20.85 -3.63 41.43
C ALA A 14 20.92 -2.74 40.18
N SER A 15 21.79 -3.11 39.23
CA SER A 15 21.78 -2.51 37.88
C SER A 15 20.57 -3.01 37.11
N LEU A 16 19.55 -2.15 36.90
CA LEU A 16 18.46 -2.37 35.98
C LEU A 16 19.02 -2.30 34.54
N ALA A 17 19.23 -3.46 33.95
CA ALA A 17 19.50 -3.55 32.52
C ALA A 17 18.20 -3.20 31.78
N VAL A 18 18.12 -1.98 31.27
CA VAL A 18 17.08 -1.57 30.30
C VAL A 18 17.42 -2.27 28.98
N SER A 19 16.76 -3.38 28.71
CA SER A 19 16.80 -4.00 27.37
C SER A 19 16.18 -3.01 26.39
N PRO A 20 16.85 -2.66 25.28
CA PRO A 20 16.20 -1.89 24.22
C PRO A 20 15.01 -2.72 23.70
N ALA A 21 13.81 -2.17 23.80
CA ALA A 21 12.67 -2.73 23.12
C ALA A 21 12.99 -2.75 21.63
N LEU A 22 13.19 -3.94 21.07
CA LEU A 22 13.28 -4.12 19.63
C LEU A 22 11.96 -3.59 19.05
N ALA A 23 12.04 -2.49 18.31
CA ALA A 23 10.91 -2.02 17.53
C ALA A 23 10.49 -3.18 16.64
N GLN A 24 9.30 -3.70 16.88
CA GLN A 24 8.71 -4.75 16.05
C GLN A 24 8.50 -4.14 14.67
N SER A 25 9.37 -4.46 13.72
CA SER A 25 9.21 -4.07 12.33
C SER A 25 7.95 -4.78 11.83
N SER A 26 6.86 -4.04 11.65
CA SER A 26 5.68 -4.56 10.97
C SER A 26 6.13 -5.02 9.58
N SER A 27 5.75 -6.23 9.18
CA SER A 27 6.02 -6.72 7.83
C SER A 27 5.50 -5.70 6.81
N PRO A 28 6.25 -5.44 5.72
CA PRO A 28 5.81 -4.51 4.70
C PRO A 28 4.50 -5.00 4.07
N ILE A 29 3.56 -4.08 3.85
CA ILE A 29 2.31 -4.37 3.15
C ILE A 29 2.63 -4.44 1.66
N THR A 30 2.40 -5.58 1.03
CA THR A 30 2.76 -5.84 -0.36
C THR A 30 1.67 -6.62 -1.09
N GLY A 31 1.67 -6.57 -2.42
CA GLY A 31 0.79 -7.36 -3.26
C GLY A 31 -0.69 -7.20 -2.90
N LEU A 32 -1.38 -8.30 -2.67
CA LEU A 32 -2.82 -8.31 -2.41
C LEU A 32 -3.21 -7.60 -1.10
N ASP A 33 -2.33 -7.59 -0.10
CA ASP A 33 -2.57 -6.88 1.16
C ASP A 33 -2.58 -5.36 0.96
N ALA A 34 -1.96 -4.85 -0.08
CA ALA A 34 -2.08 -3.44 -0.45
C ALA A 34 -3.52 -3.08 -0.86
N LEU A 35 -4.20 -3.95 -1.61
CA LEU A 35 -5.62 -3.76 -1.96
C LEU A 35 -6.56 -3.90 -0.75
N ARG A 36 -6.13 -4.57 0.32
CA ARG A 36 -6.88 -4.70 1.59
C ARG A 36 -6.68 -3.50 2.51
N GLU A 37 -5.49 -2.88 2.48
CA GLU A 37 -5.15 -1.76 3.36
C GLU A 37 -5.59 -0.41 2.79
N TRP A 38 -5.35 -0.15 1.49
CA TRP A 38 -5.61 1.13 0.86
C TRP A 38 -6.82 1.12 -0.07
N ASN A 39 -7.61 2.17 -0.01
CA ASN A 39 -8.68 2.45 -0.98
C ASN A 39 -8.09 3.05 -2.28
N LEU A 40 -7.00 3.83 -2.14
CA LEU A 40 -6.28 4.38 -3.30
C LEU A 40 -4.76 4.25 -3.11
N VAL A 41 -4.09 3.66 -4.10
CA VAL A 41 -2.64 3.64 -4.24
C VAL A 41 -2.26 4.26 -5.58
N VAL A 42 -1.50 5.34 -5.56
CA VAL A 42 -0.91 5.96 -6.75
C VAL A 42 0.60 5.85 -6.61
N LEU A 43 1.23 5.04 -7.45
CA LEU A 43 2.67 4.73 -7.34
C LEU A 43 3.57 5.92 -7.74
N GLY A 44 3.04 6.81 -8.58
CA GLY A 44 3.62 8.07 -9.00
C GLY A 44 2.89 9.28 -8.42
N ASN A 45 2.52 10.23 -9.28
CA ASN A 45 1.90 11.49 -8.90
C ASN A 45 0.37 11.41 -8.89
N LEU A 46 -0.23 12.06 -7.89
CA LEU A 46 -1.67 12.26 -7.78
C LEU A 46 -2.01 13.76 -7.96
N GLU A 47 -2.80 14.08 -8.99
CA GLU A 47 -3.49 15.35 -9.09
C GLU A 47 -4.96 15.14 -8.71
N SER A 48 -5.41 15.72 -7.60
CA SER A 48 -6.76 15.48 -7.08
C SER A 48 -7.54 16.77 -6.85
N SER A 49 -8.82 16.73 -7.27
CA SER A 49 -9.85 17.72 -6.96
C SER A 49 -11.09 17.09 -6.32
N SER A 50 -10.96 15.87 -5.77
CA SER A 50 -12.08 15.04 -5.35
C SER A 50 -11.82 14.41 -3.96
N GLU A 51 -12.47 13.30 -3.67
CA GLU A 51 -12.55 12.70 -2.35
C GLU A 51 -12.07 11.24 -2.36
N VAL A 52 -11.45 10.82 -1.26
CA VAL A 52 -11.12 9.41 -0.98
C VAL A 52 -11.74 9.02 0.36
N GLU A 53 -12.63 8.06 0.36
CA GLU A 53 -13.31 7.62 1.57
C GLU A 53 -12.38 6.87 2.53
N GLY A 54 -11.45 6.07 2.00
CA GLY A 54 -10.51 5.25 2.77
C GLY A 54 -9.08 5.80 2.85
N ARG A 55 -8.12 4.91 3.08
CA ARG A 55 -6.69 5.25 3.13
C ARG A 55 -6.13 5.51 1.74
N THR A 56 -5.18 6.44 1.67
CA THR A 56 -4.52 6.84 0.43
C THR A 56 -3.00 6.75 0.57
N PHE A 57 -2.34 6.14 -0.44
CA PHE A 57 -0.90 6.16 -0.63
C PHE A 57 -0.54 6.85 -1.94
N VAL A 58 0.41 7.79 -1.90
CA VAL A 58 0.94 8.51 -3.07
C VAL A 58 2.45 8.38 -3.08
N GLY A 59 3.00 7.66 -4.05
CA GLY A 59 4.43 7.41 -4.19
C GLY A 59 5.23 8.58 -4.78
N GLY A 60 4.56 9.58 -5.35
CA GLY A 60 5.13 10.82 -5.85
C GLY A 60 4.58 12.04 -5.10
N ASN A 61 4.26 13.09 -5.84
CA ASN A 61 3.67 14.32 -5.32
C ASN A 61 2.14 14.26 -5.34
N LEU A 62 1.55 14.87 -4.33
CA LEU A 62 0.11 15.17 -4.30
C LEU A 62 -0.11 16.64 -4.68
N SER A 63 -0.94 16.89 -5.68
CA SER A 63 -1.24 18.23 -6.18
C SER A 63 -2.74 18.42 -6.45
N GLY A 64 -3.08 19.46 -7.21
CA GLY A 64 -4.46 19.79 -7.61
C GLY A 64 -5.18 20.72 -6.64
N ASN A 65 -6.49 20.79 -6.77
CA ASN A 65 -7.34 21.66 -5.95
C ASN A 65 -7.52 21.12 -4.53
N SER A 66 -8.47 21.71 -3.78
CA SER A 66 -8.87 21.15 -2.49
C SER A 66 -9.41 19.73 -2.69
N SER A 67 -8.97 18.81 -1.84
CA SER A 67 -9.38 17.40 -1.87
C SER A 67 -9.50 16.84 -0.45
N ASN A 68 -10.30 15.77 -0.30
CA ASN A 68 -10.66 15.21 0.99
C ASN A 68 -10.15 13.77 1.11
N TYR A 69 -9.59 13.42 2.28
CA TYR A 69 -9.04 12.10 2.56
C TYR A 69 -9.64 11.51 3.83
N ALA A 70 -9.84 10.20 3.83
CA ALA A 70 -10.42 9.46 4.93
C ALA A 70 -11.78 10.03 5.37
N ILE A 71 -12.69 10.23 4.42
CA ILE A 71 -14.03 10.76 4.69
C ILE A 71 -14.84 9.83 5.57
N ARG A 72 -14.63 8.51 5.43
CA ARG A 72 -15.21 7.51 6.32
C ARG A 72 -14.26 7.21 7.47
N PRO A 73 -14.77 6.88 8.66
CA PRO A 73 -13.95 6.37 9.75
C PRO A 73 -13.15 5.15 9.27
N LEU A 74 -11.83 5.19 9.48
CA LEU A 74 -10.95 4.12 9.05
C LEU A 74 -10.95 2.96 10.05
N ALA A 75 -10.95 1.73 9.56
CA ALA A 75 -10.59 0.58 10.38
C ALA A 75 -9.14 0.73 10.88
N GLN A 76 -8.82 0.12 12.02
CA GLN A 76 -7.45 0.15 12.53
C GLN A 76 -6.51 -0.54 11.53
N SER A 77 -5.43 0.14 11.16
CA SER A 77 -4.37 -0.46 10.36
C SER A 77 -3.53 -1.40 11.21
N THR A 78 -3.31 -2.62 10.74
CA THR A 78 -2.44 -3.60 11.41
C THR A 78 -0.97 -3.21 11.36
N SER A 79 -0.60 -2.37 10.37
CA SER A 79 0.76 -1.85 10.15
C SER A 79 0.93 -0.37 10.55
N GLY A 80 -0.10 0.23 11.16
CA GLY A 80 -0.06 1.61 11.67
C GLY A 80 -0.09 2.68 10.56
N GLN A 81 -0.64 2.36 9.38
CA GLN A 81 -0.75 3.32 8.27
C GLN A 81 -1.73 4.45 8.62
N PRO A 82 -1.37 5.73 8.36
CA PRO A 82 -2.27 6.87 8.51
C PRO A 82 -3.32 6.91 7.40
N GLY A 83 -4.23 7.88 7.46
CA GLY A 83 -5.21 8.13 6.40
C GLY A 83 -4.60 8.58 5.08
N LEU A 84 -3.48 9.31 5.14
CA LEU A 84 -2.77 9.81 3.96
C LEU A 84 -1.26 9.59 4.11
N THR A 85 -0.65 8.90 3.15
CA THR A 85 0.80 8.81 2.99
C THR A 85 1.20 9.41 1.65
N VAL A 86 2.16 10.36 1.65
CA VAL A 86 2.73 10.98 0.44
C VAL A 86 4.25 10.91 0.54
N VAL A 87 4.90 10.29 -0.44
CA VAL A 87 6.37 10.15 -0.42
C VAL A 87 7.06 11.45 -0.84
N GLY A 88 6.46 12.20 -1.77
CA GLY A 88 6.92 13.51 -2.25
C GLY A 88 6.31 14.70 -1.50
N ASP A 89 6.07 15.78 -2.24
CA ASP A 89 5.50 17.03 -1.75
C ASP A 89 3.97 17.06 -1.84
N VAL A 90 3.34 17.89 -1.01
CA VAL A 90 1.91 18.21 -1.07
C VAL A 90 1.72 19.67 -1.50
N ASN A 91 1.12 19.88 -2.66
CA ASN A 91 0.99 21.17 -3.32
C ASN A 91 -0.48 21.51 -3.68
N GLY A 92 -0.72 22.76 -4.11
CA GLY A 92 -2.00 23.23 -4.61
C GLY A 92 -2.96 23.68 -3.51
N GLY A 93 -4.25 23.33 -3.62
CA GLY A 93 -5.27 23.67 -2.63
C GLY A 93 -5.14 22.86 -1.34
N HIS A 94 -5.74 23.35 -0.24
CA HIS A 94 -5.73 22.64 1.05
C HIS A 94 -6.23 21.21 0.93
N LYS A 95 -5.59 20.30 1.67
CA LYS A 95 -6.04 18.91 1.78
C LYS A 95 -6.73 18.70 3.13
N ASN A 96 -7.95 18.18 3.09
CA ASN A 96 -8.74 17.93 4.28
C ASN A 96 -8.48 16.50 4.77
N LEU A 97 -7.93 16.36 5.97
CA LEU A 97 -7.72 15.08 6.64
C LEU A 97 -8.82 14.88 7.67
N ASN A 98 -9.71 13.92 7.39
CA ASN A 98 -10.92 13.73 8.18
C ASN A 98 -10.78 12.62 9.23
N ASN A 99 -11.70 12.59 10.18
CA ASN A 99 -11.85 11.55 11.21
C ASN A 99 -10.60 11.30 12.08
N GLY A 100 -9.71 12.30 12.21
CA GLY A 100 -8.49 12.09 12.99
C GLY A 100 -7.50 11.11 12.35
N SER A 101 -7.54 10.96 11.03
CA SER A 101 -6.86 9.89 10.29
C SER A 101 -5.35 10.01 10.19
N GLY A 102 -4.80 11.22 10.42
CA GLY A 102 -3.36 11.48 10.34
C GLY A 102 -2.78 11.49 8.93
N ALA A 103 -1.54 11.98 8.84
CA ALA A 103 -0.76 11.93 7.60
C ALA A 103 0.74 11.72 7.84
N VAL A 104 1.40 11.16 6.82
CA VAL A 104 2.85 11.06 6.71
C VAL A 104 3.25 11.59 5.33
N VAL A 105 4.19 12.57 5.30
CA VAL A 105 4.68 13.23 4.08
C VAL A 105 6.19 13.24 4.08
N GLY A 106 6.82 12.72 3.03
CA GLY A 106 8.28 12.67 2.90
C GLY A 106 8.91 14.02 2.55
N GLY A 107 8.25 14.80 1.70
CA GLY A 107 8.67 16.13 1.26
C GLY A 107 8.07 17.27 2.09
N ASN A 108 7.72 18.37 1.40
CA ASN A 108 7.12 19.56 1.97
C ASN A 108 5.59 19.54 1.85
N VAL A 109 4.90 20.20 2.78
CA VAL A 109 3.47 20.51 2.69
C VAL A 109 3.31 22.00 2.42
N ASN A 110 3.20 22.37 1.14
CA ASN A 110 3.09 23.74 0.69
C ASN A 110 1.63 24.23 0.67
N SER A 111 0.69 23.31 0.43
CA SER A 111 -0.75 23.62 0.39
C SER A 111 -1.36 23.85 1.79
N GLY A 112 -0.85 23.19 2.80
CA GLY A 112 -1.45 23.12 4.12
C GLY A 112 -2.51 22.02 4.26
N PHE A 113 -2.83 21.70 5.52
CA PHE A 113 -3.87 20.74 5.89
C PHE A 113 -4.97 21.36 6.73
N ASN A 114 -6.21 20.97 6.49
CA ASN A 114 -7.30 21.09 7.44
C ASN A 114 -7.42 19.76 8.21
N LEU A 115 -7.13 19.81 9.51
CA LEU A 115 -7.10 18.62 10.38
C LEU A 115 -8.44 18.48 11.10
N ASN A 116 -9.34 17.65 10.57
CA ASN A 116 -10.72 17.52 11.00
C ASN A 116 -10.96 16.27 11.86
N GLY A 117 -11.85 16.40 12.84
CA GLY A 117 -12.25 15.29 13.72
C GLY A 117 -11.39 15.17 14.98
N ALA A 118 -11.14 13.94 15.42
CA ALA A 118 -10.33 13.66 16.61
C ALA A 118 -8.88 14.15 16.45
N ALA A 119 -8.19 14.33 17.58
CA ALA A 119 -6.77 14.69 17.57
C ALA A 119 -5.94 13.65 16.77
N GLN A 120 -5.11 14.17 15.87
CA GLN A 120 -4.35 13.34 14.94
C GLN A 120 -2.88 13.74 14.88
N THR A 121 -2.06 12.84 14.36
CA THR A 121 -0.62 13.08 14.19
C THR A 121 -0.30 13.26 12.70
N VAL A 122 0.45 14.34 12.39
CA VAL A 122 1.02 14.59 11.06
C VAL A 122 2.54 14.61 11.18
N LYS A 123 3.21 13.83 10.33
CA LYS A 123 4.68 13.77 10.25
C LYS A 123 5.13 14.22 8.87
N VAL A 124 6.08 15.17 8.81
CA VAL A 124 6.55 15.80 7.57
C VAL A 124 8.06 15.80 7.52
N GLY A 125 8.64 15.27 6.45
CA GLY A 125 10.09 15.25 6.24
C GLY A 125 10.67 16.65 6.06
N GLY A 126 10.00 17.49 5.27
CA GLY A 126 10.36 18.88 5.01
C GLY A 126 9.63 19.88 5.92
N THR A 127 9.23 20.99 5.33
CA THR A 127 8.46 22.06 5.98
C THR A 127 6.96 21.87 5.81
N ILE A 128 6.18 22.46 6.70
CA ILE A 128 4.73 22.52 6.58
C ILE A 128 4.26 23.96 6.78
N SER A 129 3.34 24.41 5.93
CA SER A 129 2.74 25.74 5.97
C SER A 129 1.21 25.66 6.05
N ASN A 130 0.55 26.77 6.32
CA ASN A 130 -0.93 26.96 6.24
C ASN A 130 -1.75 25.84 6.94
N THR A 131 -1.23 25.24 8.00
CA THR A 131 -1.89 24.15 8.72
C THR A 131 -2.35 24.63 10.10
N ASN A 132 -3.62 24.41 10.39
CA ASN A 132 -4.17 24.73 11.70
C ASN A 132 -3.93 23.57 12.67
N VAL A 133 -2.95 23.74 13.56
CA VAL A 133 -2.48 22.65 14.43
C VAL A 133 -3.49 22.30 15.52
N ASN A 134 -4.13 23.30 16.17
CA ASN A 134 -5.10 23.11 17.27
C ASN A 134 -4.67 22.01 18.27
N GLN A 135 -5.52 20.99 18.49
CA GLN A 135 -5.25 19.83 19.36
C GLN A 135 -4.36 18.77 18.71
N ASN A 136 -3.93 18.97 17.47
CA ASN A 136 -3.19 17.97 16.70
C ASN A 136 -1.69 18.01 16.99
N LYS A 137 -1.00 16.90 16.76
CA LYS A 137 0.45 16.81 16.84
C LYS A 137 1.06 16.89 15.43
N VAL A 138 1.78 17.98 15.16
CA VAL A 138 2.49 18.18 13.89
C VAL A 138 3.98 18.18 14.13
N LEU A 139 4.70 17.26 13.46
CA LEU A 139 6.14 17.12 13.48
C LEU A 139 6.66 17.39 12.06
N SER A 140 7.57 18.35 11.90
CA SER A 140 8.17 18.72 10.61
C SER A 140 9.71 18.77 10.69
N GLY A 141 10.37 18.82 9.52
CA GLY A 141 11.83 18.79 9.46
C GLY A 141 12.43 17.41 9.76
N LEU A 142 11.62 16.35 9.70
CA LEU A 142 12.06 14.99 10.03
C LEU A 142 13.14 14.47 9.09
N GLY A 143 13.20 14.95 7.84
CA GLY A 143 14.26 14.58 6.90
C GLY A 143 15.66 14.93 7.38
N ASN A 144 15.79 15.99 8.20
CA ASN A 144 17.05 16.40 8.80
C ASN A 144 17.29 15.77 10.19
N SER A 145 16.22 15.66 11.01
CA SER A 145 16.31 15.17 12.40
C SER A 145 16.23 13.65 12.51
N ASP A 146 15.61 12.98 11.56
CA ASP A 146 15.44 11.53 11.45
C ASP A 146 15.50 11.10 9.97
N PRO A 147 16.69 11.02 9.36
CA PRO A 147 16.83 10.63 7.95
C PRO A 147 16.20 9.27 7.62
N ALA A 148 16.10 8.35 8.57
CA ALA A 148 15.47 7.05 8.39
C ALA A 148 13.99 7.17 8.06
N PHE A 149 13.33 8.26 8.46
CA PHE A 149 11.93 8.53 8.16
C PHE A 149 11.66 8.63 6.66
N VAL A 150 12.43 9.46 5.94
CA VAL A 150 12.26 9.63 4.48
C VAL A 150 12.72 8.39 3.72
N VAL A 151 13.83 7.77 4.15
CA VAL A 151 14.33 6.51 3.56
C VAL A 151 13.28 5.41 3.68
N GLY A 152 12.61 5.29 4.83
CA GLY A 152 11.55 4.30 5.05
C GLY A 152 10.36 4.48 4.11
N LEU A 153 9.97 5.73 3.80
CA LEU A 153 8.90 6.02 2.84
C LEU A 153 9.29 5.65 1.40
N GLN A 154 10.54 5.91 1.00
CA GLN A 154 11.04 5.50 -0.31
C GLN A 154 11.06 3.97 -0.43
N GLN A 155 11.53 3.27 0.59
CA GLN A 155 11.52 1.81 0.62
C GLN A 155 10.10 1.24 0.55
N GLN A 156 9.14 1.84 1.25
CA GLN A 156 7.72 1.45 1.16
C GLN A 156 7.19 1.62 -0.27
N LYS A 157 7.51 2.74 -0.94
CA LYS A 157 7.16 2.95 -2.35
C LYS A 157 7.75 1.87 -3.25
N GLU A 158 9.05 1.61 -3.15
CA GLU A 158 9.74 0.61 -3.98
C GLU A 158 9.15 -0.80 -3.81
N GLN A 159 8.81 -1.16 -2.57
CA GLN A 159 8.15 -2.42 -2.26
C GLN A 159 6.74 -2.50 -2.86
N LEU A 160 5.96 -1.41 -2.79
CA LEU A 160 4.63 -1.37 -3.39
C LEU A 160 4.71 -1.45 -4.92
N VAL A 161 5.59 -0.69 -5.57
CA VAL A 161 5.81 -0.76 -7.01
C VAL A 161 6.12 -2.19 -7.41
N SER A 162 7.20 -2.76 -6.86
CA SER A 162 7.64 -4.12 -7.23
C SER A 162 6.58 -5.19 -6.97
N SER A 163 5.88 -5.11 -5.84
CA SER A 163 4.91 -6.15 -5.47
C SER A 163 3.59 -6.04 -6.23
N LEU A 164 3.13 -4.82 -6.56
CA LEU A 164 1.89 -4.61 -7.31
C LEU A 164 2.07 -4.87 -8.81
N ASP A 165 3.23 -4.52 -9.38
CA ASP A 165 3.60 -4.92 -10.74
C ASP A 165 3.63 -6.45 -10.86
N ARG A 166 4.29 -7.11 -9.89
CA ARG A 166 4.35 -8.57 -9.85
C ARG A 166 2.96 -9.19 -9.69
N LEU A 167 2.11 -8.66 -8.80
CA LEU A 167 0.75 -9.14 -8.61
C LEU A 167 -0.07 -9.03 -9.89
N SER A 168 0.00 -7.88 -10.59
CA SER A 168 -0.70 -7.66 -11.85
C SER A 168 -0.24 -8.64 -12.93
N PHE A 169 1.07 -8.83 -13.07
CA PHE A 169 1.65 -9.80 -13.99
C PHE A 169 1.18 -11.22 -13.68
N ASP A 170 1.31 -11.66 -12.42
CA ASP A 170 0.93 -13.01 -12.00
C ASP A 170 -0.57 -13.27 -12.21
N MET A 171 -1.44 -12.29 -11.91
CA MET A 171 -2.88 -12.38 -12.23
C MET A 171 -3.11 -12.53 -13.73
N GLY A 172 -2.36 -11.80 -14.57
CA GLY A 172 -2.44 -11.89 -16.03
C GLY A 172 -2.07 -13.27 -16.59
N THR A 173 -1.33 -14.10 -15.83
CA THR A 173 -0.97 -15.48 -16.24
C THR A 173 -1.99 -16.55 -15.81
N LEU A 174 -3.00 -16.17 -15.03
CA LEU A 174 -4.02 -17.11 -14.57
C LEU A 174 -4.88 -17.62 -15.73
N THR A 175 -5.10 -18.93 -15.76
CA THR A 175 -5.99 -19.52 -16.76
C THR A 175 -7.45 -19.18 -16.47
N SER A 176 -8.16 -18.64 -17.47
CA SER A 176 -9.59 -18.36 -17.39
C SER A 176 -10.38 -19.65 -17.15
N ASN A 177 -11.26 -19.61 -16.15
CA ASN A 177 -12.18 -20.72 -15.82
C ASN A 177 -13.64 -20.29 -15.84
N SER A 178 -13.93 -19.05 -16.15
CA SER A 178 -15.24 -18.43 -16.07
C SER A 178 -15.70 -17.92 -17.44
N GLN A 179 -17.00 -17.63 -17.60
CA GLN A 179 -17.57 -17.32 -18.89
C GLN A 179 -17.97 -15.85 -18.98
N PHE A 180 -17.43 -15.15 -19.99
CA PHE A 180 -17.91 -13.86 -20.46
C PHE A 180 -18.75 -14.06 -21.73
N ALA A 181 -19.91 -13.38 -21.81
CA ALA A 181 -20.78 -13.43 -22.97
C ALA A 181 -21.43 -12.06 -23.23
N VAL A 182 -21.48 -11.66 -24.49
CA VAL A 182 -22.17 -10.43 -24.90
C VAL A 182 -23.61 -10.76 -25.27
N GLN A 183 -24.57 -10.13 -24.62
CA GLN A 183 -26.02 -10.28 -24.86
C GLN A 183 -26.60 -8.90 -25.21
N GLY A 184 -26.74 -8.63 -26.50
CA GLY A 184 -27.11 -7.30 -26.98
C GLY A 184 -26.02 -6.27 -26.60
N ASN A 185 -26.39 -5.29 -25.79
CA ASN A 185 -25.46 -4.26 -25.26
C ASN A 185 -24.85 -4.63 -23.88
N ARG A 186 -25.05 -5.87 -23.42
CA ARG A 186 -24.66 -6.28 -22.06
C ARG A 186 -23.57 -7.32 -22.10
N GLY A 187 -22.48 -7.06 -21.32
CA GLY A 187 -21.47 -8.05 -20.94
C GLY A 187 -21.92 -8.80 -19.69
N VAL A 188 -22.13 -10.09 -19.80
CA VAL A 188 -22.52 -10.97 -18.70
C VAL A 188 -21.33 -11.79 -18.27
N PHE A 189 -20.88 -11.56 -17.01
CA PHE A 189 -19.79 -12.26 -16.35
C PHE A 189 -20.36 -13.34 -15.44
N THR A 190 -20.27 -14.60 -15.85
CA THR A 190 -20.76 -15.75 -15.07
C THR A 190 -19.57 -16.46 -14.43
N ALA A 191 -19.35 -16.24 -13.14
CA ALA A 191 -18.28 -16.85 -12.40
C ALA A 191 -18.47 -18.37 -12.26
N LYS A 192 -17.37 -19.13 -12.42
CA LYS A 192 -17.25 -20.56 -12.11
C LYS A 192 -16.04 -20.75 -11.20
N PRO A 193 -16.21 -20.46 -9.88
CA PRO A 193 -15.07 -20.53 -8.97
C PRO A 193 -14.52 -21.95 -8.89
N ASN A 194 -13.19 -22.05 -8.77
CA ASN A 194 -12.51 -23.30 -8.45
C ASN A 194 -12.68 -23.68 -6.95
N ALA A 195 -12.01 -24.72 -6.49
CA ALA A 195 -12.09 -25.19 -5.10
C ALA A 195 -11.61 -24.13 -4.06
N ASP A 196 -10.76 -23.18 -4.49
CA ASP A 196 -10.26 -22.08 -3.67
C ASP A 196 -11.15 -20.83 -3.73
N GLY A 197 -12.32 -20.91 -4.34
CA GLY A 197 -13.25 -19.79 -4.51
C GLY A 197 -12.83 -18.76 -5.56
N LEU A 198 -11.83 -19.07 -6.41
CA LEU A 198 -11.30 -18.16 -7.42
C LEU A 198 -11.98 -18.35 -8.78
N ALA A 199 -12.54 -17.27 -9.33
CA ALA A 199 -13.04 -17.19 -10.69
C ALA A 199 -12.19 -16.23 -11.53
N VAL A 200 -11.78 -16.64 -12.72
CA VAL A 200 -10.91 -15.87 -13.62
C VAL A 200 -11.58 -15.69 -14.97
N PHE A 201 -11.63 -14.44 -15.41
CA PHE A 201 -12.07 -14.05 -16.75
C PHE A 201 -10.89 -13.47 -17.53
N GLU A 202 -10.92 -13.66 -18.84
CA GLU A 202 -10.00 -13.03 -19.77
C GLU A 202 -10.82 -12.36 -20.87
N ILE A 203 -10.64 -11.05 -21.03
CA ILE A 203 -11.28 -10.21 -22.05
C ILE A 203 -10.28 -9.20 -22.61
N SER A 204 -10.66 -8.49 -23.65
CA SER A 204 -9.89 -7.39 -24.20
C SER A 204 -10.60 -6.04 -24.01
N SER A 205 -9.85 -4.93 -24.15
CA SER A 205 -10.45 -3.59 -24.22
C SER A 205 -11.52 -3.51 -25.33
N ALA A 206 -11.26 -4.16 -26.47
CA ALA A 206 -12.22 -4.23 -27.57
C ALA A 206 -13.51 -5.00 -27.22
N ASP A 207 -13.51 -5.85 -26.20
CA ASP A 207 -14.74 -6.51 -25.71
C ASP A 207 -15.53 -5.56 -24.81
N LEU A 208 -14.87 -4.72 -24.01
CA LEU A 208 -15.53 -3.62 -23.27
C LEU A 208 -16.15 -2.61 -24.25
N ASP A 209 -15.45 -2.23 -25.32
CA ASP A 209 -15.96 -1.28 -26.32
C ASP A 209 -17.25 -1.75 -27.04
N LYS A 210 -17.59 -3.06 -26.98
CA LYS A 210 -18.79 -3.63 -27.57
C LYS A 210 -20.03 -3.61 -26.69
N ILE A 211 -19.86 -3.29 -25.40
CA ILE A 211 -20.91 -3.29 -24.40
C ILE A 211 -21.15 -1.89 -23.85
N GLY A 212 -22.22 -1.67 -23.16
CA GLY A 212 -22.53 -0.46 -22.41
C GLY A 212 -23.10 -0.80 -21.03
N GLU A 213 -23.27 -2.10 -20.76
CA GLU A 213 -23.75 -2.61 -19.48
C GLU A 213 -22.93 -3.81 -19.04
N ILE A 214 -22.64 -3.88 -17.74
CA ILE A 214 -21.94 -4.99 -17.08
C ILE A 214 -22.87 -5.64 -16.07
N GLN A 215 -22.96 -6.97 -16.12
CA GLN A 215 -23.69 -7.77 -15.16
C GLN A 215 -22.82 -8.91 -14.63
N PHE A 216 -22.69 -9.01 -13.31
CA PHE A 216 -22.00 -10.11 -12.64
C PHE A 216 -22.98 -11.13 -12.04
N ALA A 217 -22.68 -12.40 -12.25
CA ALA A 217 -23.20 -13.52 -11.48
C ALA A 217 -22.00 -14.15 -10.76
N LEU A 218 -21.77 -13.78 -9.50
CA LEU A 218 -20.58 -14.18 -8.73
C LEU A 218 -20.60 -15.67 -8.35
N ASN A 219 -21.78 -16.29 -8.22
CA ASN A 219 -21.99 -17.72 -7.95
C ASN A 219 -21.18 -18.26 -6.75
N GLY A 220 -21.03 -17.44 -5.72
CA GLY A 220 -20.26 -17.81 -4.51
C GLY A 220 -18.74 -17.68 -4.66
N ALA A 221 -18.24 -17.05 -5.72
CA ALA A 221 -16.81 -16.74 -5.82
C ALA A 221 -16.38 -15.80 -4.68
N GLU A 222 -15.33 -16.19 -3.95
CA GLU A 222 -14.68 -15.32 -2.95
C GLU A 222 -13.84 -14.24 -3.64
N THR A 223 -13.21 -14.61 -4.74
CA THR A 223 -12.39 -13.73 -5.58
C THR A 223 -12.73 -13.90 -7.04
N VAL A 224 -12.93 -12.79 -7.71
CA VAL A 224 -13.08 -12.71 -9.16
C VAL A 224 -11.95 -11.85 -9.72
N VAL A 225 -11.16 -12.41 -10.63
CA VAL A 225 -10.16 -11.68 -11.40
C VAL A 225 -10.66 -11.51 -12.82
N VAL A 226 -10.72 -10.28 -13.29
CA VAL A 226 -11.01 -9.97 -14.71
C VAL A 226 -9.74 -9.41 -15.33
N ASN A 227 -9.01 -10.23 -16.06
CA ASN A 227 -7.85 -9.79 -16.83
C ASN A 227 -8.33 -9.11 -18.12
N VAL A 228 -7.94 -7.85 -18.29
CA VAL A 228 -8.30 -7.04 -19.45
C VAL A 228 -7.03 -6.68 -20.21
N SER A 229 -6.86 -7.23 -21.40
CA SER A 229 -5.75 -6.89 -22.28
C SER A 229 -6.02 -5.61 -23.06
N GLY A 230 -4.97 -4.81 -23.30
CA GLY A 230 -5.04 -3.56 -24.06
C GLY A 230 -4.26 -2.44 -23.39
N ARG A 231 -3.74 -1.50 -24.22
CA ARG A 231 -2.90 -0.38 -23.73
C ARG A 231 -3.71 0.85 -23.37
N ASN A 232 -4.81 1.10 -24.09
CA ASN A 232 -5.70 2.23 -23.87
C ASN A 232 -7.08 1.70 -23.50
N ILE A 233 -7.51 2.00 -22.29
CA ILE A 233 -8.73 1.44 -21.70
C ILE A 233 -9.72 2.56 -21.44
N LEU A 234 -10.95 2.39 -21.94
CA LEU A 234 -12.08 3.25 -21.63
C LEU A 234 -13.08 2.48 -20.78
N LEU A 235 -13.30 2.92 -19.54
CA LEU A 235 -14.27 2.39 -18.61
C LEU A 235 -15.49 3.32 -18.60
N ASN A 236 -16.48 2.99 -19.45
CA ASN A 236 -17.69 3.80 -19.67
C ASN A 236 -18.99 3.00 -19.60
N ASP A 237 -18.94 1.77 -19.09
CA ASP A 237 -20.07 0.89 -18.94
C ASP A 237 -20.84 1.14 -17.64
N ASN A 238 -22.14 0.81 -17.65
CA ASN A 238 -23.00 0.90 -16.47
C ASN A 238 -23.21 -0.47 -15.83
N PHE A 239 -23.14 -0.54 -14.50
CA PHE A 239 -23.34 -1.79 -13.77
C PHE A 239 -24.81 -2.07 -13.50
N ILE A 240 -25.31 -3.22 -13.98
CA ILE A 240 -26.64 -3.71 -13.67
C ILE A 240 -26.65 -4.23 -12.23
N GLY A 241 -27.53 -3.67 -11.39
CA GLY A 241 -27.59 -3.95 -9.95
C GLY A 241 -26.70 -3.04 -9.11
N GLY A 242 -25.98 -2.10 -9.77
CA GLY A 242 -25.10 -1.14 -9.09
C GLY A 242 -23.70 -1.69 -8.84
N THR A 243 -22.87 -0.86 -8.18
CA THR A 243 -21.44 -1.14 -7.91
C THR A 243 -21.18 -1.76 -6.54
N ASN A 244 -22.20 -1.80 -5.68
CA ASN A 244 -22.07 -2.27 -4.30
C ASN A 244 -21.56 -3.71 -4.21
N ASN A 245 -20.69 -3.96 -3.25
CA ASN A 245 -20.05 -5.24 -2.93
C ASN A 245 -19.12 -5.82 -4.03
N LEU A 246 -19.05 -5.22 -5.21
CA LEU A 246 -18.12 -5.70 -6.23
C LEU A 246 -16.66 -5.43 -5.85
N GLY A 247 -16.35 -4.25 -5.27
CA GLY A 247 -15.00 -3.91 -4.83
C GLY A 247 -14.36 -4.89 -3.87
N GLU A 248 -15.20 -5.53 -3.04
CA GLU A 248 -14.74 -6.49 -2.04
C GLU A 248 -14.31 -7.84 -2.64
N HIS A 249 -14.79 -8.18 -3.84
CA HIS A 249 -14.60 -9.51 -4.44
C HIS A 249 -13.99 -9.46 -5.84
N VAL A 250 -14.23 -8.40 -6.63
CA VAL A 250 -13.82 -8.30 -8.03
C VAL A 250 -12.59 -7.42 -8.17
N ILE A 251 -11.56 -7.94 -8.83
CA ILE A 251 -10.36 -7.21 -9.24
C ILE A 251 -10.33 -7.16 -10.77
N TRP A 252 -10.40 -5.96 -11.32
CA TRP A 252 -10.11 -5.66 -12.70
C TRP A 252 -8.60 -5.46 -12.84
N ASN A 253 -7.93 -6.42 -13.46
CA ASN A 253 -6.49 -6.39 -13.66
C ASN A 253 -6.17 -5.95 -15.09
N PHE A 254 -5.35 -4.91 -15.22
CA PHE A 254 -4.94 -4.31 -16.49
C PHE A 254 -3.42 -4.37 -16.64
N PRO A 255 -2.84 -5.55 -16.90
CA PRO A 255 -1.38 -5.74 -16.84
C PRO A 255 -0.60 -4.93 -17.88
N ASP A 256 -1.23 -4.64 -19.04
CA ASP A 256 -0.59 -3.96 -20.16
C ASP A 256 -1.07 -2.52 -20.36
N ALA A 257 -1.93 -2.00 -19.47
CA ALA A 257 -2.52 -0.68 -19.65
C ALA A 257 -1.50 0.43 -19.45
N GLU A 258 -1.44 1.34 -20.42
CA GLU A 258 -0.69 2.59 -20.36
C GLU A 258 -1.59 3.77 -20.02
N ASN A 259 -2.83 3.76 -20.50
CA ASN A 259 -3.80 4.82 -20.27
C ASN A 259 -5.15 4.21 -19.87
N ILE A 260 -5.74 4.74 -18.78
CA ILE A 260 -7.09 4.37 -18.33
C ILE A 260 -7.94 5.62 -18.14
N ARG A 261 -9.13 5.62 -18.70
CA ARG A 261 -10.12 6.67 -18.48
C ARG A 261 -11.41 6.09 -17.93
N VAL A 262 -11.81 6.56 -16.73
CA VAL A 262 -13.06 6.14 -16.06
C VAL A 262 -14.08 7.27 -16.19
N THR A 263 -15.18 7.05 -16.90
CA THR A 263 -16.19 8.08 -17.18
C THR A 263 -17.54 7.79 -16.54
N THR A 264 -17.79 6.55 -16.16
CA THR A 264 -18.98 6.09 -15.43
C THR A 264 -18.60 5.58 -14.05
N ALA A 265 -19.59 5.37 -13.17
CA ALA A 265 -19.39 4.73 -11.89
C ALA A 265 -18.85 3.30 -12.09
N TRP A 266 -17.70 2.99 -11.48
CA TRP A 266 -17.05 1.70 -11.67
C TRP A 266 -17.09 0.83 -10.41
N GLY A 267 -17.59 -0.39 -10.54
CA GLY A 267 -17.67 -1.38 -9.46
C GLY A 267 -16.56 -2.43 -9.57
N GLY A 268 -15.83 -2.63 -8.51
CA GLY A 268 -14.69 -3.54 -8.44
C GLY A 268 -13.39 -2.79 -8.16
N SER A 269 -12.44 -3.49 -7.56
CA SER A 269 -11.08 -2.99 -7.36
C SER A 269 -10.33 -2.95 -8.70
N ILE A 270 -9.49 -1.95 -8.90
CA ILE A 270 -8.68 -1.77 -10.11
C ILE A 270 -7.21 -2.00 -9.78
N LEU A 271 -6.53 -2.82 -10.57
CA LEU A 271 -5.10 -3.04 -10.51
C LEU A 271 -4.46 -2.71 -11.87
N ALA A 272 -3.89 -1.52 -11.97
CA ALA A 272 -3.25 -1.00 -13.18
C ALA A 272 -1.96 -0.22 -12.82
N PRO A 273 -0.95 -0.88 -12.26
CA PRO A 273 0.19 -0.22 -11.62
C PRO A 273 1.03 0.62 -12.57
N SER A 274 1.02 0.32 -13.88
CA SER A 274 1.79 1.07 -14.89
C SER A 274 1.01 2.17 -15.60
N ALA A 275 -0.33 2.26 -15.37
CA ALA A 275 -1.19 3.14 -16.16
C ALA A 275 -1.19 4.59 -15.67
N ASP A 276 -1.22 5.53 -16.62
CA ASP A 276 -1.68 6.90 -16.41
C ASP A 276 -3.20 6.93 -16.46
N ALA A 277 -3.85 7.28 -15.35
CA ALA A 277 -5.30 7.23 -15.22
C ALA A 277 -5.93 8.61 -15.07
N GLU A 278 -7.15 8.75 -15.61
CA GLU A 278 -8.04 9.89 -15.36
C GLU A 278 -9.43 9.38 -14.95
N THR A 279 -9.94 9.88 -13.81
CA THR A 279 -11.30 9.56 -13.35
C THR A 279 -12.20 10.77 -13.45
N GLY A 280 -13.38 10.58 -14.06
CA GLY A 280 -14.48 11.56 -14.12
C GLY A 280 -15.69 11.14 -13.29
N ASN A 281 -15.71 9.90 -12.79
CA ASN A 281 -16.76 9.35 -11.92
C ASN A 281 -16.14 8.48 -10.84
N TYR A 282 -16.93 8.02 -9.87
CA TYR A 282 -16.41 7.26 -8.73
C TYR A 282 -15.99 5.83 -9.10
N ILE A 283 -15.02 5.33 -8.33
CA ILE A 283 -14.65 3.92 -8.29
C ILE A 283 -15.03 3.39 -6.91
N GLN A 284 -15.78 2.28 -6.86
CA GLN A 284 -16.10 1.59 -5.61
C GLN A 284 -15.28 0.33 -5.47
N GLY A 285 -14.20 0.43 -4.71
CA GLY A 285 -13.20 -0.61 -4.55
C GLY A 285 -11.85 -0.04 -4.14
N SER A 286 -10.83 -0.87 -4.16
CA SER A 286 -9.43 -0.42 -4.07
C SER A 286 -8.92 -0.10 -5.47
N ALA A 287 -8.20 1.00 -5.64
CA ALA A 287 -7.65 1.38 -6.94
C ALA A 287 -6.13 1.57 -6.87
N VAL A 288 -5.42 0.99 -7.83
CA VAL A 288 -3.97 1.11 -8.00
C VAL A 288 -3.67 1.64 -9.40
N PHE A 289 -2.92 2.73 -9.47
CA PHE A 289 -2.49 3.36 -10.72
C PHE A 289 -1.02 3.77 -10.68
N GLY A 290 -0.38 3.90 -11.83
CA GLY A 290 0.93 4.52 -11.98
C GLY A 290 0.87 6.01 -11.61
N ASN A 291 0.13 6.81 -12.36
CA ASN A 291 -0.23 8.18 -12.05
C ASN A 291 -1.76 8.36 -12.12
N LEU A 292 -2.28 9.38 -11.43
CA LEU A 292 -3.71 9.62 -11.44
C LEU A 292 -4.06 11.11 -11.48
N LYS A 293 -4.95 11.47 -12.40
CA LYS A 293 -5.74 12.70 -12.35
C LYS A 293 -7.15 12.36 -11.87
N GLN A 294 -7.42 12.70 -10.62
CA GLN A 294 -8.64 12.35 -9.92
C GLN A 294 -9.65 13.50 -9.93
N ASN A 295 -10.76 13.32 -10.64
CA ASN A 295 -11.94 14.17 -10.59
C ASN A 295 -13.17 13.41 -10.05
N GLY A 296 -13.15 12.08 -10.07
CA GLY A 296 -14.17 11.21 -9.46
C GLY A 296 -13.75 10.75 -8.06
N GLU A 297 -14.73 10.38 -7.23
CA GLU A 297 -14.52 9.93 -5.86
C GLU A 297 -13.95 8.50 -5.80
N MET A 298 -13.26 8.17 -4.70
CA MET A 298 -12.90 6.78 -4.37
C MET A 298 -13.77 6.33 -3.20
N HIS A 299 -14.80 5.54 -3.54
CA HIS A 299 -15.71 4.98 -2.54
C HIS A 299 -15.13 3.75 -1.87
N ILE A 300 -15.45 3.55 -0.59
CA ILE A 300 -15.01 2.39 0.16
C ILE A 300 -15.66 1.12 -0.40
N GLY A 301 -14.91 0.07 -0.47
CA GLY A 301 -15.23 -1.24 -1.04
C GLY A 301 -13.92 -2.01 -1.19
N THR A 302 -12.98 -1.69 -0.25
CA THR A 302 -11.65 -2.30 -0.22
C THR A 302 -11.74 -3.82 -0.32
N TYR A 303 -10.86 -4.39 -1.11
CA TYR A 303 -10.81 -5.82 -1.37
C TYR A 303 -10.77 -6.66 -0.09
N LYS A 304 -11.62 -7.67 0.00
CA LYS A 304 -11.75 -8.60 1.13
C LYS A 304 -11.72 -10.07 0.71
N GLY A 305 -11.59 -10.33 -0.58
CA GLY A 305 -11.58 -11.69 -1.12
C GLY A 305 -10.42 -12.55 -0.63
N GLY A 306 -10.43 -13.81 -1.03
CA GLY A 306 -9.43 -14.82 -0.69
C GLY A 306 -8.05 -14.52 -1.26
N ASN A 307 -7.09 -15.36 -0.93
CA ASN A 307 -5.77 -15.29 -1.53
C ASN A 307 -5.80 -15.87 -2.94
N ILE A 308 -5.05 -15.23 -3.84
CA ILE A 308 -4.90 -15.70 -5.21
C ILE A 308 -3.63 -16.54 -5.26
N GLY A 309 -3.79 -17.86 -5.44
CA GLY A 309 -2.66 -18.77 -5.64
C GLY A 309 -1.98 -18.46 -6.96
N THR A 310 -0.93 -17.63 -6.94
CA THR A 310 -0.13 -17.33 -8.12
C THR A 310 1.03 -18.35 -8.22
N PRO A 311 1.34 -18.86 -9.42
CA PRO A 311 2.49 -19.72 -9.61
C PRO A 311 3.78 -18.97 -9.25
N GLY A 312 4.37 -19.26 -8.09
CA GLY A 312 5.62 -18.64 -7.62
C GLY A 312 5.54 -17.70 -6.43
N GLY A 313 4.35 -17.41 -5.91
CA GLY A 313 4.17 -16.62 -4.70
C GLY A 313 4.01 -17.52 -3.48
N GLY A 314 5.07 -17.66 -2.67
CA GLY A 314 4.96 -18.33 -1.38
C GLY A 314 3.94 -17.61 -0.49
N SER A 315 2.83 -18.26 -0.20
CA SER A 315 1.82 -17.80 0.77
C SER A 315 2.48 -17.68 2.15
N SER A 316 2.65 -16.47 2.65
CA SER A 316 2.85 -16.25 4.07
C SER A 316 1.49 -16.16 4.76
N SER A 317 0.75 -17.26 4.81
CA SER A 317 -0.38 -17.39 5.71
C SER A 317 0.12 -17.92 7.05
N GLY A 318 0.12 -17.06 8.08
CA GLY A 318 0.27 -17.48 9.47
C GLY A 318 -0.91 -18.34 9.90
N GLY A 319 -0.86 -19.64 9.62
CA GLY A 319 -1.74 -20.68 10.14
C GLY A 319 -0.94 -21.58 11.05
N SER A 320 -1.25 -21.55 12.34
CA SER A 320 -0.72 -22.53 13.31
C SER A 320 -1.11 -23.94 12.88
N SER A 321 -0.13 -24.76 12.51
CA SER A 321 -0.25 -26.20 12.54
C SER A 321 1.04 -26.85 13.02
N SER A 322 0.84 -27.75 13.96
CA SER A 322 1.79 -28.53 14.73
C SER A 322 2.76 -29.39 13.91
N GLY A 323 4.03 -29.35 14.31
CA GLY A 323 4.93 -30.51 14.30
C GLY A 323 5.50 -30.96 12.95
N GLY A 324 6.67 -30.42 12.60
CA GLY A 324 7.57 -31.00 11.65
C GLY A 324 8.94 -30.34 11.82
N ASP A 325 10.02 -31.13 11.91
CA ASP A 325 11.38 -30.66 12.17
C ASP A 325 11.84 -29.59 11.20
N PRO A 326 12.57 -28.55 11.66
CA PRO A 326 13.01 -27.45 10.81
C PRO A 326 14.12 -27.89 9.85
N VAL A 327 13.86 -27.77 8.55
CA VAL A 327 14.90 -27.84 7.53
C VAL A 327 15.75 -26.56 7.63
N PRO A 328 17.09 -26.65 7.76
CA PRO A 328 17.93 -25.45 7.88
C PRO A 328 17.92 -24.65 6.57
N ILE A 329 17.43 -23.43 6.64
CA ILE A 329 17.51 -22.45 5.56
C ILE A 329 18.93 -21.89 5.56
N PRO A 330 19.67 -21.85 4.42
CA PRO A 330 20.99 -21.22 4.36
C PRO A 330 20.84 -19.70 4.56
N GLU A 331 21.40 -19.17 5.64
CA GLU A 331 21.43 -17.73 5.89
C GLU A 331 22.34 -17.03 4.86
N PRO A 332 21.84 -16.04 4.09
CA PRO A 332 22.70 -15.24 3.22
C PRO A 332 23.41 -14.17 4.05
N GLY A 333 24.71 -14.30 4.22
CA GLY A 333 25.51 -13.10 4.41
C GLY A 333 26.37 -12.90 5.64
N LEU A 334 26.43 -13.81 6.61
CA LEU A 334 27.43 -13.67 7.71
C LEU A 334 28.88 -13.81 7.21
N TRP A 335 29.11 -14.57 6.16
CA TRP A 335 30.43 -14.74 5.54
C TRP A 335 30.91 -13.51 4.78
N GLY A 336 30.00 -12.68 4.23
CA GLY A 336 30.35 -11.42 3.56
C GLY A 336 30.85 -10.34 4.55
N LEU A 337 30.26 -10.25 5.71
CA LEU A 337 30.67 -9.32 6.78
C LEU A 337 32.02 -9.73 7.40
N PHE A 338 32.28 -11.04 7.54
CA PHE A 338 33.57 -11.56 8.00
C PHE A 338 34.69 -11.27 6.99
N ALA A 339 34.44 -11.37 5.68
CA ALA A 339 35.42 -11.09 4.64
C ALA A 339 35.79 -9.59 4.60
N LEU A 340 34.84 -8.68 4.82
CA LEU A 340 35.09 -7.24 4.89
C LEU A 340 35.86 -6.84 6.15
N GLY A 341 35.57 -7.46 7.30
CA GLY A 341 36.26 -7.22 8.57
C GLY A 341 37.72 -7.66 8.53
N VAL A 342 38.01 -8.84 8.01
CA VAL A 342 39.37 -9.41 7.87
C VAL A 342 40.16 -8.67 6.80
N GLY A 343 39.53 -8.32 5.66
CA GLY A 343 40.15 -7.51 4.60
C GLY A 343 40.57 -6.12 5.07
N GLY A 344 39.71 -5.45 5.85
CA GLY A 344 40.03 -4.15 6.46
C GLY A 344 41.20 -4.18 7.45
N LEU A 345 41.29 -5.22 8.27
CA LEU A 345 42.39 -5.42 9.21
C LEU A 345 43.73 -5.70 8.51
N ILE A 346 43.74 -6.46 7.44
CA ILE A 346 44.93 -6.73 6.61
C ILE A 346 45.39 -5.46 5.89
N TYR A 347 44.45 -4.68 5.35
CA TYR A 347 44.76 -3.40 4.70
C TYR A 347 45.35 -2.38 5.68
N ALA A 348 44.76 -2.23 6.86
CA ALA A 348 45.27 -1.32 7.92
C ALA A 348 46.68 -1.72 8.44
N ARG A 349 46.96 -3.03 8.55
CA ARG A 349 48.31 -3.52 8.93
C ARG A 349 49.36 -3.27 7.86
N ARG A 350 49.01 -3.35 6.55
CA ARG A 350 49.96 -3.02 5.46
C ARG A 350 50.28 -1.52 5.39
N PHE A 351 49.36 -0.63 5.74
CA PHE A 351 49.60 0.81 5.75
C PHE A 351 50.48 1.26 6.92
N ARG A 352 50.34 0.62 8.11
CA ARG A 352 51.25 0.92 9.25
C ARG A 352 52.69 0.52 8.99
N ARG A 353 52.96 -0.60 8.31
CA ARG A 353 54.34 -1.04 7.98
C ARG A 353 55.06 -0.20 6.93
N ARG A 354 54.38 0.69 6.20
CA ARG A 354 54.97 1.61 5.22
C ARG A 354 55.30 2.99 5.80
N ARG A 355 54.95 3.24 7.06
CA ARG A 355 55.22 4.53 7.74
C ARG A 355 56.42 4.47 8.69
N ASP A 356 56.89 3.30 9.00
CA ASP A 356 57.98 3.07 9.96
C ASP A 356 59.21 2.40 9.27
N GLY A 357 59.36 2.63 7.94
CA GLY A 357 60.52 2.23 7.16
C GLY A 357 61.11 3.38 6.33
#